data_58a144d56385d7f21e6f8a010827aa67
#
_entry.id   58a144d56385d7f21e6f8a010827aa67
#
_cell.length_a   1.000
_cell.length_b   1.000
_cell.length_c   1.000
_cell.angle_alpha   90.00
_cell.angle_beta   90.00
_cell.angle_gamma   90.00
#
_symmetry.space_group_name_H-M   'P 1'
#
loop_
_entity.id
_entity.type
_entity.pdbx_description
1 polymer ?
#
loop_
_entity_poly.entity_id
_entity_poly.type
_entity_poly.pdbx_seq_one_letter_code
_entity_poly.pdbx_strand_id
1 'polypeptide(L)'
;ALVMTAGYAVWLLLSFGLPMWLAVIGAALAMFALGLVVERLLLRRMVGQPIIMIVMLTLGLDILLRGLVPGILGTTPKPLDLGIGFAPVIVGDVFINRTYLIGGAIGVVMVIAALLFFRTRLGTKLRAVSDDHISSWAVGISVERAIGISWGLAGVTAVVAGTLWGSAQGVDWTLSTLLFPAVAVVILGGLDSIIGVLVGGILVGVLGAVIPGYLDSIVGGGTRDVVTSLIILLTIMIRPYGIFGREDIERI
;
A
#
# COMPACT_ATOMS: atom_id res chain seq x y z
N ALA A 1 -1.53 6.40 5.95
CA ALA A 1 -0.39 7.24 6.40
C ALA A 1 0.98 6.68 6.02
N LEU A 2 1.21 5.34 6.00
CA LEU A 2 2.54 4.77 5.68
C LEU A 2 3.09 5.24 4.33
N VAL A 3 2.27 5.25 3.26
CA VAL A 3 2.66 5.72 1.93
C VAL A 3 3.06 7.20 1.95
N MET A 4 2.29 8.03 2.66
CA MET A 4 2.61 9.43 2.89
C MET A 4 3.94 9.59 3.63
N THR A 5 4.10 8.91 4.76
CA THR A 5 5.35 8.93 5.56
C THR A 5 6.55 8.51 4.73
N ALA A 6 6.40 7.47 3.90
CA ALA A 6 7.44 6.99 3.01
C ALA A 6 7.81 8.02 1.93
N GLY A 7 6.82 8.69 1.32
CA GLY A 7 7.05 9.80 0.39
C GLY A 7 7.83 10.94 1.02
N TYR A 8 7.43 11.36 2.23
CA TYR A 8 8.17 12.38 2.99
C TYR A 8 9.59 11.94 3.34
N ALA A 9 9.81 10.65 3.68
CA ALA A 9 11.15 10.13 3.95
C ALA A 9 12.06 10.20 2.72
N VAL A 10 11.55 9.85 1.54
CA VAL A 10 12.30 9.97 0.28
C VAL A 10 12.61 11.43 -0.03
N TRP A 11 11.61 12.32 0.06
CA TRP A 11 11.81 13.75 -0.15
C TRP A 11 12.85 14.35 0.81
N LEU A 12 12.82 13.96 2.09
CA LEU A 12 13.76 14.43 3.09
C LEU A 12 15.19 14.02 2.74
N LEU A 13 15.40 12.77 2.33
CA LEU A 13 16.73 12.28 1.93
C LEU A 13 17.24 12.98 0.66
N LEU A 14 16.35 13.28 -0.29
CA LEU A 14 16.70 14.07 -1.47
C LEU A 14 17.07 15.51 -1.11
N SER A 15 16.39 16.11 -0.13
CA SER A 15 16.70 17.47 0.34
C SER A 15 18.09 17.59 0.98
N PHE A 16 18.64 16.47 1.49
CA PHE A 16 20.04 16.38 1.94
C PHE A 16 21.06 16.21 0.80
N GLY A 17 20.61 16.24 -0.46
CA GLY A 17 21.49 16.12 -1.63
C GLY A 17 21.86 14.69 -2.02
N LEU A 18 21.17 13.68 -1.47
CA LEU A 18 21.41 12.28 -1.84
C LEU A 18 20.85 12.01 -3.24
N PRO A 19 21.53 11.20 -4.07
CA PRO A 19 20.98 10.79 -5.35
C PRO A 19 19.74 9.90 -5.14
N MET A 20 18.82 9.93 -6.11
CA MET A 20 17.49 9.28 -6.03
C MET A 20 17.55 7.83 -5.56
N TRP A 21 18.46 7.03 -6.12
CA TRP A 21 18.58 5.61 -5.76
C TRP A 21 18.99 5.38 -4.30
N LEU A 22 19.89 6.24 -3.75
CA LEU A 22 20.27 6.20 -2.33
C LEU A 22 19.13 6.69 -1.43
N ALA A 23 18.38 7.71 -1.86
CA ALA A 23 17.22 8.21 -1.13
C ALA A 23 16.13 7.14 -1.01
N VAL A 24 15.84 6.41 -2.08
CA VAL A 24 14.86 5.31 -2.06
C VAL A 24 15.33 4.17 -1.18
N ILE A 25 16.60 3.75 -1.28
CA ILE A 25 17.14 2.68 -0.42
C ILE A 25 17.14 3.12 1.05
N GLY A 26 17.60 4.33 1.34
CA GLY A 26 17.62 4.89 2.69
C GLY A 26 16.22 4.99 3.30
N ALA A 27 15.25 5.47 2.52
CA ALA A 27 13.85 5.51 2.94
C ALA A 27 13.29 4.10 3.16
N ALA A 28 13.63 3.13 2.31
CA ALA A 28 13.20 1.74 2.49
C ALA A 28 13.74 1.14 3.79
N LEU A 29 15.01 1.38 4.11
CA LEU A 29 15.60 0.96 5.39
C LEU A 29 14.96 1.66 6.59
N ALA A 30 14.71 2.97 6.48
CA ALA A 30 14.05 3.74 7.53
C ALA A 30 12.60 3.25 7.76
N MET A 31 11.84 3.01 6.69
CA MET A 31 10.47 2.52 6.77
C MET A 31 10.41 1.06 7.25
N PHE A 32 11.38 0.22 6.86
CA PHE A 32 11.52 -1.12 7.42
C PHE A 32 11.78 -1.07 8.93
N ALA A 33 12.70 -0.21 9.36
CA ALA A 33 12.99 0.00 10.78
C ALA A 33 11.76 0.55 11.53
N LEU A 34 11.01 1.49 10.94
CA LEU A 34 9.76 1.99 11.48
C LEU A 34 8.76 0.85 11.70
N GLY A 35 8.60 -0.05 10.73
CA GLY A 35 7.75 -1.24 10.85
C GLY A 35 8.14 -2.12 12.04
N LEU A 36 9.44 -2.37 12.24
CA LEU A 36 9.96 -3.13 13.40
C LEU A 36 9.72 -2.38 14.72
N VAL A 37 9.85 -1.06 14.73
CA VAL A 37 9.57 -0.22 15.91
C VAL A 37 8.09 -0.28 16.27
N VAL A 38 7.21 -0.14 15.28
CA VAL A 38 5.75 -0.25 15.47
C VAL A 38 5.39 -1.63 16.02
N GLU A 39 5.94 -2.71 15.46
CA GLU A 39 5.74 -4.05 16.01
C GLU A 39 6.17 -4.10 17.47
N ARG A 40 7.40 -3.71 17.78
CA ARG A 40 7.98 -3.88 19.10
C ARG A 40 7.29 -3.05 20.18
N LEU A 41 6.91 -1.82 19.87
CA LEU A 41 6.33 -0.89 20.84
C LEU A 41 4.82 -1.05 20.98
N LEU A 42 4.12 -1.35 19.88
CA LEU A 42 2.67 -1.31 19.80
C LEU A 42 2.08 -2.71 19.62
N LEU A 43 2.40 -3.38 18.51
CA LEU A 43 1.72 -4.62 18.10
C LEU A 43 2.07 -5.81 18.99
N ARG A 44 3.31 -5.90 19.45
CA ARG A 44 3.74 -6.97 20.35
C ARG A 44 2.89 -7.07 21.62
N ARG A 45 2.39 -5.93 22.10
CA ARG A 45 1.51 -5.88 23.28
C ARG A 45 0.07 -6.26 22.97
N MET A 46 -0.27 -6.35 21.68
CA MET A 46 -1.61 -6.67 21.20
C MET A 46 -1.75 -8.16 20.79
N VAL A 47 -0.67 -8.93 20.82
CA VAL A 47 -0.73 -10.38 20.55
C VAL A 47 -1.66 -11.04 21.57
N GLY A 48 -2.68 -11.75 21.09
CA GLY A 48 -3.71 -12.37 21.95
C GLY A 48 -4.87 -11.46 22.34
N GLN A 49 -4.87 -10.20 21.93
CA GLN A 49 -6.00 -9.29 22.14
C GLN A 49 -7.07 -9.43 21.03
N PRO A 50 -8.32 -9.04 21.30
CA PRO A 50 -9.38 -9.03 20.30
C PRO A 50 -8.98 -8.22 19.06
N ILE A 51 -9.37 -8.68 17.88
CA ILE A 51 -9.05 -8.07 16.58
C ILE A 51 -9.42 -6.58 16.55
N ILE A 52 -10.53 -6.21 17.19
CA ILE A 52 -11.00 -4.84 17.23
C ILE A 52 -9.99 -3.88 17.91
N MET A 53 -9.26 -4.35 18.93
CA MET A 53 -8.22 -3.54 19.59
C MET A 53 -7.03 -3.30 18.68
N ILE A 54 -6.64 -4.29 17.88
CA ILE A 54 -5.56 -4.16 16.89
C ILE A 54 -5.96 -3.16 15.81
N VAL A 55 -7.22 -3.22 15.34
CA VAL A 55 -7.76 -2.27 14.36
C VAL A 55 -7.77 -0.84 14.94
N MET A 56 -8.24 -0.66 16.17
CA MET A 56 -8.25 0.67 16.81
C MET A 56 -6.83 1.21 17.01
N LEU A 57 -5.87 0.37 17.39
CA LEU A 57 -4.47 0.75 17.52
C LEU A 57 -3.88 1.22 16.17
N THR A 58 -4.13 0.47 15.10
CA THR A 58 -3.62 0.83 13.75
C THR A 58 -4.28 2.08 13.20
N LEU A 59 -5.58 2.32 13.49
CA LEU A 59 -6.24 3.59 13.18
C LEU A 59 -5.65 4.75 13.97
N GLY A 60 -5.39 4.57 15.27
CA GLY A 60 -4.72 5.57 16.09
C GLY A 60 -3.32 5.92 15.55
N LEU A 61 -2.55 4.91 15.13
CA LEU A 61 -1.24 5.10 14.50
C LEU A 61 -1.37 5.86 13.16
N ASP A 62 -2.38 5.55 12.35
CA ASP A 62 -2.63 6.24 11.08
C ASP A 62 -2.91 7.73 11.31
N ILE A 63 -3.78 8.07 12.27
CA ILE A 63 -4.10 9.45 12.64
C ILE A 63 -2.86 10.18 13.17
N LEU A 64 -2.08 9.52 14.03
CA LEU A 64 -0.85 10.07 14.58
C LEU A 64 0.16 10.43 13.50
N LEU A 65 0.42 9.51 12.55
CA LEU A 65 1.35 9.75 11.45
C LEU A 65 0.85 10.86 10.51
N ARG A 66 -0.46 10.93 10.23
CA ARG A 66 -1.07 11.99 9.42
C ARG A 66 -0.94 13.37 10.02
N GLY A 67 -0.93 13.48 11.33
CA GLY A 67 -0.72 14.75 12.02
C GLY A 67 0.75 15.08 12.20
N LEU A 68 1.54 14.11 12.66
CA LEU A 68 2.92 14.32 13.08
C LEU A 68 3.86 14.57 11.90
N VAL A 69 3.76 13.81 10.82
CA VAL A 69 4.70 13.90 9.70
C VAL A 69 4.57 15.23 8.95
N PRO A 70 3.39 15.66 8.49
CA PRO A 70 3.22 16.98 7.88
C PRO A 70 3.42 18.12 8.89
N GLY A 71 3.11 17.89 10.17
CA GLY A 71 3.33 18.88 11.23
C GLY A 71 4.81 19.24 11.42
N ILE A 72 5.72 18.27 11.26
CA ILE A 72 7.18 18.49 11.36
C ILE A 72 7.77 18.93 10.03
N LEU A 73 7.38 18.31 8.90
CA LEU A 73 8.02 18.50 7.60
C LEU A 73 7.31 19.56 6.72
N GLY A 74 6.17 20.06 7.17
CA GLY A 74 5.36 21.03 6.47
C GLY A 74 4.23 20.39 5.64
N THR A 75 3.14 21.16 5.48
CA THR A 75 1.91 20.73 4.80
C THR A 75 1.88 21.06 3.30
N THR A 76 2.80 21.90 2.83
CA THR A 76 2.90 22.25 1.41
C THR A 76 3.34 21.04 0.59
N PRO A 77 2.74 20.79 -0.59
CA PRO A 77 3.16 19.70 -1.46
C PRO A 77 4.66 19.80 -1.80
N LYS A 78 5.41 18.73 -1.57
CA LYS A 78 6.84 18.66 -1.83
C LYS A 78 7.06 18.02 -3.21
N PRO A 79 7.72 18.71 -4.14
CA PRO A 79 8.01 18.13 -5.45
C PRO A 79 9.00 16.98 -5.29
N LEU A 80 8.74 15.88 -6.00
CA LEU A 80 9.59 14.71 -6.03
C LEU A 80 9.92 14.39 -7.49
N ASP A 81 11.10 14.82 -7.93
CA ASP A 81 11.54 14.58 -9.30
C ASP A 81 12.29 13.24 -9.39
N LEU A 82 11.76 12.33 -10.18
CA LEU A 82 12.39 11.03 -10.45
C LEU A 82 13.51 11.12 -11.50
N GLY A 83 13.74 12.27 -12.08
CA GLY A 83 14.69 12.44 -13.20
C GLY A 83 14.24 11.75 -14.50
N ILE A 84 12.98 11.31 -14.58
CA ILE A 84 12.44 10.53 -15.70
C ILE A 84 12.04 11.45 -16.89
N GLY A 85 11.96 12.76 -16.64
CA GLY A 85 11.46 13.74 -17.62
C GLY A 85 9.93 13.68 -17.75
N PHE A 86 9.33 14.86 -17.96
CA PHE A 86 7.86 15.00 -18.08
C PHE A 86 7.34 14.74 -19.50
N ALA A 87 8.22 14.43 -20.47
CA ALA A 87 7.80 14.22 -21.86
C ALA A 87 6.86 13.00 -21.95
N PRO A 88 5.63 13.18 -22.48
CA PRO A 88 4.71 12.06 -22.67
C PRO A 88 5.24 11.10 -23.73
N VAL A 89 4.96 9.82 -23.56
CA VAL A 89 5.17 8.82 -24.60
C VAL A 89 3.96 8.86 -25.54
N ILE A 90 4.22 9.11 -26.82
CA ILE A 90 3.19 9.18 -27.85
C ILE A 90 3.08 7.81 -28.51
N VAL A 91 1.92 7.18 -28.39
CA VAL A 91 1.60 5.91 -29.05
C VAL A 91 0.39 6.14 -29.96
N GLY A 92 0.63 6.32 -31.25
CA GLY A 92 -0.41 6.78 -32.20
C GLY A 92 -0.86 8.18 -31.83
N ASP A 93 -2.17 8.37 -31.56
CA ASP A 93 -2.77 9.66 -31.17
C ASP A 93 -2.96 9.81 -29.65
N VAL A 94 -2.43 8.86 -28.85
CA VAL A 94 -2.60 8.86 -27.39
C VAL A 94 -1.34 9.35 -26.70
N PHE A 95 -1.50 10.38 -25.86
CA PHE A 95 -0.44 10.90 -25.00
C PHE A 95 -0.47 10.17 -23.66
N ILE A 96 0.54 9.34 -23.38
CA ILE A 96 0.63 8.59 -22.13
C ILE A 96 1.71 9.24 -21.24
N ASN A 97 1.33 9.61 -20.03
CA ASN A 97 2.30 10.12 -19.06
C ASN A 97 3.31 9.02 -18.71
N ARG A 98 4.59 9.31 -18.93
CA ARG A 98 5.70 8.38 -18.72
C ARG A 98 5.76 7.85 -17.28
N THR A 99 5.42 8.67 -16.30
CA THR A 99 5.41 8.29 -14.88
C THR A 99 4.41 7.15 -14.62
N TYR A 100 3.23 7.17 -15.24
CA TYR A 100 2.23 6.11 -15.07
C TYR A 100 2.66 4.79 -15.74
N LEU A 101 3.31 4.85 -16.91
CA LEU A 101 3.85 3.65 -17.56
C LEU A 101 4.93 2.99 -16.70
N ILE A 102 5.88 3.77 -16.21
CA ILE A 102 6.94 3.28 -15.34
C ILE A 102 6.36 2.78 -14.02
N GLY A 103 5.41 3.51 -13.44
CA GLY A 103 4.71 3.10 -12.23
C GLY A 103 3.99 1.77 -12.39
N GLY A 104 3.30 1.56 -13.51
CA GLY A 104 2.65 0.30 -13.85
C GLY A 104 3.66 -0.85 -13.99
N ALA A 105 4.77 -0.63 -14.68
CA ALA A 105 5.83 -1.63 -14.83
C ALA A 105 6.46 -1.99 -13.46
N ILE A 106 6.75 -1.00 -12.62
CA ILE A 106 7.26 -1.21 -11.26
C ILE A 106 6.23 -1.96 -10.42
N GLY A 107 4.94 -1.64 -10.54
CA GLY A 107 3.85 -2.35 -9.85
C GLY A 107 3.83 -3.84 -10.19
N VAL A 108 3.93 -4.18 -11.48
CA VAL A 108 4.02 -5.59 -11.93
C VAL A 108 5.27 -6.27 -11.36
N VAL A 109 6.43 -5.61 -11.41
CA VAL A 109 7.68 -6.15 -10.83
C VAL A 109 7.51 -6.38 -9.33
N MET A 110 6.87 -5.48 -8.60
CA MET A 110 6.60 -5.64 -7.17
C MET A 110 5.69 -6.84 -6.87
N VAL A 111 4.67 -7.07 -7.69
CA VAL A 111 3.80 -8.26 -7.55
C VAL A 111 4.60 -9.54 -7.81
N ILE A 112 5.43 -9.58 -8.85
CA ILE A 112 6.30 -10.72 -9.15
C ILE A 112 7.27 -10.95 -7.98
N ALA A 113 7.90 -9.90 -7.47
CA ALA A 113 8.79 -9.98 -6.33
C ALA A 113 8.08 -10.52 -5.08
N ALA A 114 6.85 -10.08 -4.81
CA ALA A 114 6.03 -10.62 -3.72
C ALA A 114 5.72 -12.11 -3.92
N LEU A 115 5.31 -12.53 -5.12
CA LEU A 115 5.06 -13.94 -5.43
C LEU A 115 6.31 -14.81 -5.22
N LEU A 116 7.48 -14.34 -5.64
CA LEU A 116 8.75 -15.02 -5.44
C LEU A 116 9.14 -15.05 -3.95
N PHE A 117 8.95 -13.94 -3.23
CA PHE A 117 9.21 -13.85 -1.80
C PHE A 117 8.38 -14.87 -1.01
N PHE A 118 7.10 -14.99 -1.29
CA PHE A 118 6.22 -15.96 -0.59
C PHE A 118 6.52 -17.43 -0.94
N ARG A 119 7.36 -17.71 -1.95
CA ARG A 119 7.94 -19.04 -2.22
C ARG A 119 9.19 -19.34 -1.39
N THR A 120 9.79 -18.34 -0.75
CA THR A 120 10.98 -18.53 0.10
C THR A 120 10.60 -19.12 1.47
N ARG A 121 11.61 -19.62 2.20
CA ARG A 121 11.45 -20.14 3.57
C ARG A 121 10.87 -19.08 4.53
N LEU A 122 11.22 -17.81 4.34
CA LEU A 122 10.66 -16.70 5.14
C LEU A 122 9.18 -16.48 4.79
N GLY A 123 8.85 -16.40 3.52
CA GLY A 123 7.46 -16.24 3.07
C GLY A 123 6.56 -17.39 3.54
N THR A 124 7.07 -18.64 3.52
CA THR A 124 6.34 -19.80 4.05
C THR A 124 6.08 -19.67 5.56
N LYS A 125 7.06 -19.19 6.34
CA LYS A 125 6.87 -18.94 7.78
C LYS A 125 5.82 -17.84 8.04
N LEU A 126 5.86 -16.74 7.26
CA LEU A 126 4.86 -15.67 7.38
C LEU A 126 3.45 -16.17 7.08
N ARG A 127 3.30 -17.01 6.05
CA ARG A 127 2.01 -17.63 5.70
C ARG A 127 1.52 -18.58 6.80
N ALA A 128 2.39 -19.43 7.36
CA ALA A 128 2.03 -20.32 8.46
C ALA A 128 1.52 -19.53 9.68
N VAL A 129 2.17 -18.39 10.01
CA VAL A 129 1.72 -17.50 11.09
C VAL A 129 0.37 -16.87 10.77
N SER A 130 0.11 -16.52 9.51
CA SER A 130 -1.18 -15.96 9.07
C SER A 130 -2.32 -16.98 9.19
N ASP A 131 -2.04 -18.25 8.91
CA ASP A 131 -3.03 -19.32 8.97
C ASP A 131 -3.39 -19.68 10.42
N ASP A 132 -2.39 -19.84 11.31
CA ASP A 132 -2.60 -20.15 12.74
C ASP A 132 -1.41 -19.72 13.60
N HIS A 133 -1.65 -18.72 14.47
CA HIS A 133 -0.64 -18.20 15.38
C HIS A 133 -0.21 -19.24 16.44
N ILE A 134 -1.15 -20.01 16.98
CA ILE A 134 -0.90 -20.95 18.10
C ILE A 134 -0.10 -22.14 17.59
N SER A 135 -0.52 -22.73 16.47
CA SER A 135 0.17 -23.86 15.85
C SER A 135 1.58 -23.46 15.37
N SER A 136 1.73 -22.25 14.82
CA SER A 136 3.05 -21.72 14.41
C SER A 136 3.99 -21.57 15.60
N TRP A 137 3.48 -21.12 16.73
CA TRP A 137 4.27 -20.96 17.95
C TRP A 137 4.70 -22.33 18.51
N ALA A 138 3.81 -23.33 18.47
CA ALA A 138 4.10 -24.68 18.93
C ALA A 138 5.24 -25.36 18.14
N VAL A 139 5.40 -25.05 16.84
CA VAL A 139 6.51 -25.56 16.00
C VAL A 139 7.75 -24.66 16.00
N GLY A 140 7.81 -23.67 16.91
CA GLY A 140 8.98 -22.80 17.12
C GLY A 140 9.12 -21.63 16.15
N ILE A 141 8.05 -21.25 15.43
CA ILE A 141 8.03 -20.03 14.61
C ILE A 141 7.64 -18.85 15.50
N SER A 142 8.52 -17.85 15.61
CA SER A 142 8.23 -16.64 16.39
C SER A 142 7.22 -15.75 15.67
N VAL A 143 6.00 -15.67 16.22
CA VAL A 143 4.89 -14.87 15.68
C VAL A 143 5.24 -13.39 15.65
N GLU A 144 5.88 -12.87 16.71
CA GLU A 144 6.27 -11.47 16.82
C GLU A 144 7.24 -11.06 15.71
N ARG A 145 8.26 -11.91 15.44
CA ARG A 145 9.20 -11.63 14.32
C ARG A 145 8.51 -11.65 12.98
N ALA A 146 7.56 -12.58 12.78
CA ALA A 146 6.79 -12.65 11.54
C ALA A 146 5.98 -11.37 11.33
N ILE A 147 5.27 -10.89 12.36
CA ILE A 147 4.53 -9.63 12.31
C ILE A 147 5.46 -8.45 12.02
N GLY A 148 6.61 -8.37 12.72
CA GLY A 148 7.59 -7.30 12.49
C GLY A 148 8.14 -7.26 11.07
N ILE A 149 8.50 -8.41 10.51
CA ILE A 149 8.95 -8.52 9.12
C ILE A 149 7.85 -8.09 8.15
N SER A 150 6.60 -8.51 8.37
CA SER A 150 5.46 -8.13 7.53
C SER A 150 5.24 -6.61 7.52
N TRP A 151 5.31 -5.96 8.68
CA TRP A 151 5.21 -4.50 8.79
C TRP A 151 6.41 -3.79 8.15
N GLY A 152 7.61 -4.34 8.33
CA GLY A 152 8.82 -3.84 7.65
C GLY A 152 8.69 -3.90 6.13
N LEU A 153 8.23 -5.03 5.58
CA LEU A 153 7.98 -5.20 4.15
C LEU A 153 6.88 -4.27 3.64
N ALA A 154 5.80 -4.08 4.42
CA ALA A 154 4.77 -3.10 4.10
C ALA A 154 5.36 -1.67 4.04
N GLY A 155 6.30 -1.34 4.93
CA GLY A 155 7.04 -0.08 4.89
C GLY A 155 7.87 0.08 3.61
N VAL A 156 8.57 -0.98 3.18
CA VAL A 156 9.35 -0.97 1.92
C VAL A 156 8.45 -0.79 0.70
N THR A 157 7.33 -1.50 0.63
CA THR A 157 6.36 -1.33 -0.48
C THR A 157 5.73 0.05 -0.47
N ALA A 158 5.50 0.62 0.72
CA ALA A 158 5.00 1.99 0.86
C ALA A 158 5.99 3.04 0.30
N VAL A 159 7.31 2.80 0.37
CA VAL A 159 8.32 3.68 -0.25
C VAL A 159 8.16 3.70 -1.77
N VAL A 160 7.99 2.55 -2.39
CA VAL A 160 7.79 2.47 -3.85
C VAL A 160 6.51 3.22 -4.24
N ALA A 161 5.40 2.95 -3.56
CA ALA A 161 4.14 3.64 -3.80
C ALA A 161 4.22 5.16 -3.55
N GLY A 162 4.82 5.56 -2.41
CA GLY A 162 4.99 6.98 -2.04
C GLY A 162 5.88 7.74 -3.01
N THR A 163 6.93 7.09 -3.52
CA THR A 163 7.82 7.67 -4.53
C THR A 163 7.09 7.88 -5.86
N LEU A 164 6.37 6.88 -6.36
CA LEU A 164 5.65 6.94 -7.63
C LEU A 164 4.51 7.96 -7.58
N TRP A 165 3.67 7.91 -6.55
CA TRP A 165 2.57 8.87 -6.41
C TRP A 165 3.08 10.28 -6.06
N GLY A 166 4.11 10.38 -5.21
CA GLY A 166 4.75 11.65 -4.88
C GLY A 166 5.39 12.33 -6.09
N SER A 167 5.92 11.57 -7.05
CA SER A 167 6.43 12.14 -8.31
C SER A 167 5.33 12.61 -9.26
N ALA A 168 4.15 12.01 -9.20
CA ALA A 168 3.03 12.38 -10.07
C ALA A 168 2.25 13.61 -9.56
N GLN A 169 2.09 13.76 -8.24
CA GLN A 169 1.22 14.76 -7.62
C GLN A 169 1.91 15.63 -6.56
N GLY A 170 3.16 15.32 -6.22
CA GLY A 170 3.85 15.87 -5.05
C GLY A 170 3.58 15.04 -3.79
N VAL A 171 4.43 15.23 -2.78
CA VAL A 171 4.32 14.57 -1.48
C VAL A 171 3.64 15.50 -0.50
N ASP A 172 2.45 15.16 -0.09
CA ASP A 172 1.69 15.86 0.92
C ASP A 172 0.75 14.91 1.69
N TRP A 173 -0.14 15.46 2.51
CA TRP A 173 -1.10 14.69 3.29
C TRP A 173 -2.12 13.92 2.43
N THR A 174 -2.37 14.35 1.18
CA THR A 174 -3.33 13.71 0.27
C THR A 174 -2.91 12.29 -0.11
N LEU A 175 -1.61 11.96 -0.05
CA LEU A 175 -1.14 10.59 -0.24
C LEU A 175 -1.76 9.59 0.76
N SER A 176 -2.28 10.07 1.88
CA SER A 176 -2.97 9.22 2.85
C SER A 176 -4.35 8.75 2.34
N THR A 177 -4.96 9.47 1.40
CA THR A 177 -6.26 9.10 0.80
C THR A 177 -6.17 7.87 -0.11
N LEU A 178 -4.96 7.49 -0.53
CA LEU A 178 -4.71 6.24 -1.25
C LEU A 178 -5.17 4.99 -0.49
N LEU A 179 -5.48 5.12 0.79
CA LEU A 179 -6.07 4.04 1.60
C LEU A 179 -7.36 3.50 0.97
N PHE A 180 -8.27 4.38 0.53
CA PHE A 180 -9.58 3.97 0.00
C PHE A 180 -9.47 3.12 -1.27
N PRO A 181 -8.77 3.55 -2.35
CA PRO A 181 -8.59 2.69 -3.51
C PRO A 181 -7.76 1.43 -3.19
N ALA A 182 -6.80 1.49 -2.26
CA ALA A 182 -6.04 0.31 -1.86
C ALA A 182 -6.94 -0.74 -1.16
N VAL A 183 -7.84 -0.31 -0.29
CA VAL A 183 -8.83 -1.19 0.36
C VAL A 183 -9.77 -1.80 -0.69
N ALA A 184 -10.25 -1.00 -1.66
CA ALA A 184 -11.09 -1.51 -2.74
C ALA A 184 -10.37 -2.60 -3.56
N VAL A 185 -9.08 -2.39 -3.88
CA VAL A 185 -8.24 -3.37 -4.60
C VAL A 185 -8.12 -4.67 -3.83
N VAL A 186 -7.86 -4.61 -2.54
CA VAL A 186 -7.65 -5.78 -1.68
C VAL A 186 -8.96 -6.54 -1.46
N ILE A 187 -10.07 -5.84 -1.22
CA ILE A 187 -11.39 -6.46 -1.06
C ILE A 187 -11.84 -7.11 -2.38
N LEU A 188 -11.71 -6.42 -3.50
CA LEU A 188 -12.08 -6.95 -4.80
C LEU A 188 -11.20 -8.12 -5.22
N GLY A 189 -9.89 -8.00 -5.01
CA GLY A 189 -8.92 -9.05 -5.35
C GLY A 189 -9.01 -10.29 -4.45
N GLY A 190 -9.36 -10.09 -3.18
CA GLY A 190 -9.31 -11.08 -2.11
C GLY A 190 -8.09 -10.87 -1.21
N LEU A 191 -8.30 -10.86 0.11
CA LEU A 191 -7.27 -10.58 1.13
C LEU A 191 -6.07 -11.54 1.07
N ASP A 192 -6.31 -12.78 0.66
CA ASP A 192 -5.30 -13.85 0.66
C ASP A 192 -4.63 -14.07 -0.71
N SER A 193 -4.98 -13.26 -1.73
CA SER A 193 -4.52 -13.48 -3.10
C SER A 193 -3.67 -12.34 -3.65
N ILE A 194 -2.35 -12.58 -3.82
CA ILE A 194 -1.45 -11.63 -4.46
C ILE A 194 -1.83 -11.40 -5.93
N ILE A 195 -2.25 -12.45 -6.64
CA ILE A 195 -2.73 -12.32 -8.03
C ILE A 195 -4.04 -11.53 -8.07
N GLY A 196 -4.90 -11.73 -7.06
CA GLY A 196 -6.12 -10.96 -6.89
C GLY A 196 -5.85 -9.47 -6.73
N VAL A 197 -4.83 -9.08 -5.98
CA VAL A 197 -4.42 -7.68 -5.84
C VAL A 197 -4.00 -7.07 -7.19
N LEU A 198 -3.30 -7.82 -8.05
CA LEU A 198 -2.94 -7.33 -9.39
C LEU A 198 -4.17 -7.10 -10.26
N VAL A 199 -5.06 -8.08 -10.33
CA VAL A 199 -6.31 -7.99 -11.12
C VAL A 199 -7.24 -6.92 -10.54
N GLY A 200 -7.41 -6.90 -9.21
CA GLY A 200 -8.19 -5.88 -8.51
C GLY A 200 -7.63 -4.48 -8.74
N GLY A 201 -6.30 -4.32 -8.70
CA GLY A 201 -5.62 -3.05 -8.97
C GLY A 201 -5.87 -2.53 -10.37
N ILE A 202 -5.82 -3.40 -11.39
CA ILE A 202 -6.13 -3.03 -12.77
C ILE A 202 -7.61 -2.63 -12.89
N LEU A 203 -8.53 -3.43 -12.35
CA LEU A 203 -9.96 -3.16 -12.42
C LEU A 203 -10.34 -1.85 -11.70
N VAL A 204 -9.92 -1.68 -10.45
CA VAL A 204 -10.17 -0.45 -9.68
C VAL A 204 -9.51 0.75 -10.35
N GLY A 205 -8.30 0.59 -10.88
CA GLY A 205 -7.58 1.65 -11.59
C GLY A 205 -8.30 2.08 -12.87
N VAL A 206 -8.72 1.12 -13.70
CA VAL A 206 -9.44 1.40 -14.96
C VAL A 206 -10.81 2.01 -14.67
N LEU A 207 -11.61 1.41 -13.77
CA LEU A 207 -12.93 1.94 -13.41
C LEU A 207 -12.82 3.32 -12.76
N GLY A 208 -11.83 3.49 -11.85
CA GLY A 208 -11.56 4.76 -11.18
C GLY A 208 -10.94 5.85 -12.07
N ALA A 209 -10.58 5.55 -13.31
CA ALA A 209 -10.14 6.53 -14.30
C ALA A 209 -11.22 6.78 -15.37
N VAL A 210 -11.83 5.72 -15.91
CA VAL A 210 -12.79 5.80 -17.02
C VAL A 210 -14.10 6.42 -16.56
N ILE A 211 -14.67 5.94 -15.45
CA ILE A 211 -15.99 6.42 -15.00
C ILE A 211 -15.94 7.91 -14.61
N PRO A 212 -15.00 8.39 -13.80
CA PRO A 212 -14.86 9.82 -13.53
C PRO A 212 -14.60 10.65 -14.79
N GLY A 213 -13.81 10.13 -15.72
CA GLY A 213 -13.52 10.82 -16.98
C GLY A 213 -14.78 11.21 -17.77
N TYR A 214 -15.86 10.43 -17.66
CA TYR A 214 -17.15 10.74 -18.29
C TYR A 214 -18.13 11.45 -17.37
N LEU A 215 -18.19 11.04 -16.09
CA LEU A 215 -19.20 11.54 -15.15
C LEU A 215 -18.83 12.86 -14.49
N ASP A 216 -17.55 13.16 -14.25
CA ASP A 216 -17.13 14.39 -13.58
C ASP A 216 -17.54 15.64 -14.37
N SER A 217 -17.61 15.55 -15.70
CA SER A 217 -18.10 16.64 -16.56
C SER A 217 -19.59 16.95 -16.36
N ILE A 218 -20.38 15.97 -15.88
CA ILE A 218 -21.82 16.10 -15.68
C ILE A 218 -22.15 16.46 -14.22
N VAL A 219 -21.45 15.83 -13.28
CA VAL A 219 -21.75 15.90 -11.83
C VAL A 219 -20.92 16.97 -11.11
N GLY A 220 -19.83 17.47 -11.73
CA GLY A 220 -18.99 18.50 -11.16
C GLY A 220 -17.78 18.00 -10.35
N GLY A 221 -17.47 16.70 -10.37
CA GLY A 221 -16.29 16.10 -9.75
C GLY A 221 -16.58 15.19 -8.54
N GLY A 222 -15.53 14.50 -8.05
CA GLY A 222 -15.64 13.62 -6.87
C GLY A 222 -16.17 12.21 -7.17
N THR A 223 -16.48 11.88 -8.41
CA THR A 223 -17.06 10.56 -8.77
C THR A 223 -16.08 9.41 -8.56
N ARG A 224 -14.78 9.67 -8.48
CA ARG A 224 -13.76 8.64 -8.21
C ARG A 224 -13.97 7.96 -6.86
N ASP A 225 -14.26 8.74 -5.82
CA ASP A 225 -14.48 8.20 -4.47
C ASP A 225 -15.79 7.42 -4.40
N VAL A 226 -16.82 7.90 -5.13
CA VAL A 226 -18.10 7.20 -5.27
C VAL A 226 -17.91 5.84 -5.96
N VAL A 227 -17.18 5.81 -7.08
CA VAL A 227 -16.87 4.56 -7.80
C VAL A 227 -16.10 3.58 -6.91
N THR A 228 -15.08 4.07 -6.21
CA THR A 228 -14.30 3.24 -5.29
C THR A 228 -15.16 2.65 -4.18
N SER A 229 -16.02 3.46 -3.56
CA SER A 229 -16.94 3.01 -2.51
C SER A 229 -17.96 2.01 -3.04
N LEU A 230 -18.46 2.22 -4.26
CA LEU A 230 -19.42 1.34 -4.91
C LEU A 230 -18.79 -0.02 -5.25
N ILE A 231 -17.52 -0.05 -5.69
CA ILE A 231 -16.77 -1.29 -5.89
C ILE A 231 -16.68 -2.07 -4.58
N ILE A 232 -16.34 -1.41 -3.46
CA ILE A 232 -16.25 -2.06 -2.14
C ILE A 232 -17.61 -2.67 -1.77
N LEU A 233 -18.69 -1.88 -1.83
CA LEU A 233 -20.03 -2.31 -1.46
C LEU A 233 -20.51 -3.49 -2.31
N LEU A 234 -20.39 -3.38 -3.63
CA LEU A 234 -20.79 -4.45 -4.55
C LEU A 234 -19.98 -5.72 -4.34
N THR A 235 -18.67 -5.59 -4.11
CA THR A 235 -17.83 -6.76 -3.86
C THR A 235 -18.26 -7.47 -2.59
N ILE A 236 -18.46 -6.77 -1.48
CA ILE A 236 -18.87 -7.37 -0.21
C ILE A 236 -20.26 -8.02 -0.34
N MET A 237 -21.18 -7.40 -1.09
CA MET A 237 -22.54 -7.94 -1.29
C MET A 237 -22.57 -9.18 -2.17
N ILE A 238 -21.74 -9.27 -3.22
CA ILE A 238 -21.79 -10.34 -4.22
C ILE A 238 -20.76 -11.45 -3.91
N ARG A 239 -19.54 -11.05 -3.51
CA ARG A 239 -18.42 -11.95 -3.19
C ARG A 239 -17.61 -11.43 -2.01
N PRO A 240 -18.03 -11.73 -0.75
CA PRO A 240 -17.40 -11.19 0.45
C PRO A 240 -15.91 -11.58 0.60
N TYR A 241 -15.48 -12.67 -0.02
CA TYR A 241 -14.07 -13.10 -0.05
C TYR A 241 -13.27 -12.52 -1.22
N GLY A 242 -13.89 -11.69 -2.09
CA GLY A 242 -13.27 -11.18 -3.30
C GLY A 242 -13.25 -12.19 -4.46
N ILE A 243 -12.64 -11.79 -5.60
CA ILE A 243 -12.64 -12.62 -6.82
C ILE A 243 -11.74 -13.87 -6.65
N PHE A 244 -10.62 -13.74 -5.96
CA PHE A 244 -9.60 -14.79 -5.78
C PHE A 244 -9.37 -15.18 -4.33
N GLY A 245 -10.21 -14.72 -3.40
CA GLY A 245 -10.14 -15.08 -1.99
C GLY A 245 -10.57 -16.53 -1.73
N ARG A 246 -10.13 -17.08 -0.61
CA ARG A 246 -10.53 -18.42 -0.13
C ARG A 246 -11.75 -18.29 0.77
N GLU A 247 -12.68 -19.22 0.63
CA GLU A 247 -13.78 -19.33 1.58
C GLU A 247 -13.24 -20.00 2.86
N ASP A 248 -13.34 -19.30 3.98
CA ASP A 248 -13.06 -19.88 5.29
C ASP A 248 -14.21 -20.84 5.64
N ILE A 249 -13.93 -22.13 5.58
CA ILE A 249 -14.86 -23.16 6.06
C ILE A 249 -14.64 -23.26 7.58
N GLU A 250 -15.47 -22.57 8.36
CA GLU A 250 -15.55 -22.82 9.79
C GLU A 250 -15.98 -24.29 9.98
N ARG A 251 -15.05 -25.14 10.39
CA ARG A 251 -15.38 -26.49 10.88
C ARG A 251 -15.98 -26.31 12.27
N ILE A 252 -17.31 -26.47 12.32
CA ILE A 252 -18.09 -26.60 13.54
C ILE A 252 -17.64 -27.86 14.29
#